data_3a0801bca2941ad40ca96953745740e9
#
_entry.id   3a0801bca2941ad40ca96953745740e9
#
_cell.length_a   1.000
_cell.length_b   1.000
_cell.length_c   1.000
_cell.angle_alpha   90.00
_cell.angle_beta   90.00
_cell.angle_gamma   90.00
#
_symmetry.space_group_name_H-M   'P 1'
#
loop_
_entity.id
_entity.type
_entity.pdbx_description
1 polymer ?
#
loop_
_entity_poly.entity_id
_entity_poly.type
_entity_poly.pdbx_seq_one_letter_code
_entity_poly.pdbx_strand_id
1 'polypeptide(L)'
;DTGGYVIGNLIGGRKLTKISPNKTISGSIGSFIFSLFPIVIYISLYNFTNISNFNPKINLEIILVCLFLCLICQLGDLFISYFKRKAKVNDTGSILPGHGGLLDRIDGVIFVLPVAYLIDKLFN
;
A
#
# COMPACT_ATOMS: atom_id res chain seq x y z
N ASP A 1 1.37 -4.03 -0.74
CA ASP A 1 1.39 -5.29 0.02
C ASP A 1 2.20 -6.38 -0.65
N THR A 2 2.03 -6.63 -1.96
CA THR A 2 2.76 -7.72 -2.66
C THR A 2 4.28 -7.59 -2.52
N GLY A 3 4.83 -6.39 -2.75
CA GLY A 3 6.27 -6.13 -2.58
C GLY A 3 6.75 -6.33 -1.14
N GLY A 4 5.94 -5.89 -0.18
CA GLY A 4 6.22 -6.10 1.24
C GLY A 4 6.20 -7.57 1.65
N TYR A 5 5.26 -8.34 1.12
CA TYR A 5 5.19 -9.79 1.35
C TYR A 5 6.41 -10.51 0.76
N VAL A 6 6.75 -10.22 -0.50
CA VAL A 6 7.89 -10.86 -1.18
C VAL A 6 9.20 -10.55 -0.46
N ILE A 7 9.50 -9.28 -0.19
CA ILE A 7 10.74 -8.88 0.50
C ILE A 7 10.77 -9.36 1.94
N GLY A 8 9.63 -9.28 2.64
CA GLY A 8 9.51 -9.77 4.01
C GLY A 8 9.77 -11.27 4.14
N ASN A 9 9.37 -12.04 3.12
CA ASN A 9 9.57 -13.49 3.09
C ASN A 9 10.99 -13.89 2.67
N LEU A 10 11.59 -13.13 1.74
CA LEU A 10 12.95 -13.41 1.25
C LEU A 10 14.03 -13.00 2.25
N ILE A 11 13.90 -11.81 2.84
CA ILE A 11 14.92 -11.26 3.75
C ILE A 11 14.62 -11.71 5.20
N GLY A 12 13.34 -11.90 5.54
CA GLY A 12 12.92 -12.17 6.92
C GLY A 12 13.17 -10.98 7.84
N GLY A 13 13.45 -11.25 9.09
CA GLY A 13 13.84 -10.25 10.07
C GLY A 13 12.83 -10.07 11.21
N ARG A 14 13.01 -8.99 11.96
CA ARG A 14 12.14 -8.69 13.12
C ARG A 14 10.71 -8.39 12.68
N LYS A 15 9.76 -8.91 13.45
CA LYS A 15 8.34 -8.62 13.25
C LYS A 15 8.07 -7.13 13.47
N LEU A 16 7.25 -6.54 12.62
CA LEU A 16 6.93 -5.12 12.67
C LEU A 16 6.17 -4.76 13.97
N THR A 17 5.15 -5.56 14.29
CA THR A 17 4.32 -5.38 15.48
C THR A 17 3.87 -6.74 16.05
N LYS A 18 3.48 -6.74 17.34
CA LYS A 18 2.81 -7.89 17.96
C LYS A 18 1.38 -8.10 17.45
N ILE A 19 0.77 -7.06 16.91
CA ILE A 19 -0.62 -7.04 16.42
C ILE A 19 -0.73 -7.80 15.09
N SER A 20 0.27 -7.66 14.22
CA SER A 20 0.34 -8.34 12.93
C SER A 20 1.65 -9.15 12.82
N PRO A 21 1.67 -10.38 13.33
CA PRO A 21 2.90 -11.19 13.43
C PRO A 21 3.47 -11.62 12.07
N ASN A 22 2.71 -11.49 11.00
CA ASN A 22 3.14 -11.84 9.64
C ASN A 22 3.86 -10.68 8.93
N LYS A 23 3.82 -9.45 9.49
CA LYS A 23 4.52 -8.29 8.92
C LYS A 23 5.91 -8.16 9.52
N THR A 24 6.91 -7.98 8.66
CA THR A 24 8.30 -7.75 9.02
C THR A 24 8.72 -6.31 8.73
N ILE A 25 9.75 -5.82 9.41
CA ILE A 25 10.33 -4.49 9.15
C ILE A 25 10.89 -4.43 7.72
N SER A 26 11.58 -5.49 7.28
CA SER A 26 12.09 -5.62 5.91
C SER A 26 10.96 -5.57 4.87
N GLY A 27 9.82 -6.22 5.16
CA GLY A 27 8.64 -6.16 4.31
C GLY A 27 8.05 -4.75 4.23
N SER A 28 8.00 -4.01 5.34
CA SER A 28 7.54 -2.61 5.34
C SER A 28 8.43 -1.71 4.45
N ILE A 29 9.76 -1.83 4.58
CA ILE A 29 10.70 -1.12 3.71
C ILE A 29 10.50 -1.54 2.24
N GLY A 30 10.31 -2.84 2.00
CA GLY A 30 10.00 -3.37 0.69
C GLY A 30 8.75 -2.76 0.06
N SER A 31 7.69 -2.57 0.84
CA SER A 31 6.47 -1.91 0.37
C SER A 31 6.73 -0.47 -0.08
N PHE A 32 7.59 0.29 0.61
CA PHE A 32 7.97 1.63 0.19
C PHE A 32 8.72 1.63 -1.15
N ILE A 33 9.64 0.72 -1.35
CA ILE A 33 10.38 0.60 -2.62
C ILE A 33 9.42 0.24 -3.75
N PHE A 34 8.55 -0.76 -3.53
CA PHE A 34 7.58 -1.19 -4.54
C PHE A 34 6.47 -0.18 -4.80
N SER A 35 6.19 0.75 -3.89
CA SER A 35 5.21 1.82 -4.14
C SER A 35 5.64 2.79 -5.24
N LEU A 36 6.92 2.85 -5.57
CA LEU A 36 7.44 3.66 -6.67
C LEU A 36 7.38 2.94 -8.04
N PHE A 37 7.19 1.62 -8.04
CA PHE A 37 7.18 0.82 -9.26
C PHE A 37 6.08 1.22 -10.27
N PRO A 38 4.83 1.55 -9.87
CA PRO A 38 3.81 2.04 -10.79
C PRO A 38 4.21 3.32 -11.52
N ILE A 39 4.98 4.21 -10.89
CA ILE A 39 5.49 5.44 -11.53
C ILE A 39 6.43 5.09 -12.68
N VAL A 40 7.33 4.14 -12.45
CA VAL A 40 8.29 3.69 -13.47
C VAL A 40 7.55 3.05 -14.64
N ILE A 41 6.56 2.19 -14.37
CA ILE A 41 5.72 1.59 -15.42
C ILE A 41 4.98 2.66 -16.21
N TYR A 42 4.36 3.62 -15.53
CA TYR A 42 3.60 4.69 -16.16
C TYR A 42 4.46 5.50 -17.15
N ILE A 43 5.69 5.85 -16.76
CA ILE A 43 6.62 6.59 -17.61
C ILE A 43 7.08 5.72 -18.79
N SER A 44 7.36 4.44 -18.54
CA SER A 44 7.75 3.52 -19.62
C SER A 44 6.64 3.35 -20.67
N LEU A 45 5.39 3.22 -20.23
CA LEU A 45 4.24 3.12 -21.12
C LEU A 45 4.02 4.42 -21.89
N TYR A 46 4.18 5.58 -21.22
CA TYR A 46 4.09 6.88 -21.88
C TYR A 46 5.11 7.03 -23.01
N ASN A 47 6.37 6.71 -22.75
CA ASN A 47 7.44 6.77 -23.76
C ASN A 47 7.20 5.82 -24.92
N PHE A 48 6.55 4.67 -24.66
CA PHE A 48 6.22 3.69 -25.70
C PHE A 48 5.06 4.13 -26.59
N THR A 49 4.05 4.81 -26.03
CA THR A 49 2.80 5.15 -26.73
C THR A 49 2.87 6.49 -27.48
N ASN A 50 3.91 7.32 -27.29
CA ASN A 50 4.07 8.64 -27.93
C ASN A 50 2.83 9.55 -27.87
N ILE A 51 2.02 9.45 -26.80
CA ILE A 51 0.84 10.30 -26.61
C ILE A 51 1.32 11.70 -26.26
N SER A 52 1.32 12.59 -27.26
CA SER A 52 2.01 13.89 -27.28
C SER A 52 1.44 14.98 -26.35
N ASN A 53 0.33 14.72 -25.65
CA ASN A 53 -0.37 15.76 -24.88
C ASN A 53 -0.11 15.73 -23.37
N PHE A 54 0.66 14.79 -22.89
CA PHE A 54 0.95 14.66 -21.47
C PHE A 54 2.46 14.43 -21.27
N ASN A 55 3.11 15.31 -20.56
CA ASN A 55 4.55 15.19 -20.30
C ASN A 55 4.75 14.82 -18.82
N PRO A 56 4.81 13.52 -18.47
CA PRO A 56 4.95 13.12 -17.09
C PRO A 56 6.36 13.47 -16.59
N LYS A 57 6.48 14.62 -15.96
CA LYS A 57 7.71 14.97 -15.26
C LYS A 57 7.67 14.28 -13.90
N ILE A 58 8.68 13.46 -13.62
CA ILE A 58 8.89 12.97 -12.25
C ILE A 58 9.35 14.18 -11.43
N ASN A 59 8.45 14.75 -10.67
CA ASN A 59 8.78 15.76 -9.68
C ASN A 59 8.99 15.06 -8.32
N LEU A 60 9.84 15.62 -7.50
CA LEU A 60 10.04 15.16 -6.12
C LEU A 60 8.70 15.08 -5.36
N GLU A 61 7.77 15.97 -5.66
CA GLU A 61 6.41 16.00 -5.11
C GLU A 61 5.66 14.69 -5.33
N ILE A 62 5.67 14.15 -6.56
CA ILE A 62 4.99 12.89 -6.89
C ILE A 62 5.59 11.73 -6.09
N ILE A 63 6.90 11.68 -5.96
CA ILE A 63 7.60 10.67 -5.17
C ILE A 63 7.19 10.76 -3.70
N LEU A 64 7.17 11.97 -3.14
CA LEU A 64 6.78 12.21 -1.75
C LEU A 64 5.32 11.83 -1.51
N VAL A 65 4.40 12.18 -2.41
CA VAL A 65 2.99 11.80 -2.34
C VAL A 65 2.84 10.28 -2.37
N CYS A 66 3.52 9.57 -3.27
CA CYS A 66 3.45 8.11 -3.33
C CYS A 66 3.97 7.44 -2.04
N LEU A 67 5.08 7.92 -1.49
CA LEU A 67 5.61 7.41 -0.23
C LEU A 67 4.68 7.70 0.94
N PHE A 68 4.07 8.89 0.97
CA PHE A 68 3.10 9.27 1.98
C PHE A 68 1.83 8.40 1.91
N LEU A 69 1.28 8.17 0.72
CA LEU A 69 0.13 7.28 0.53
C LEU A 69 0.45 5.83 0.90
N CYS A 70 1.67 5.36 0.61
CA CYS A 70 2.15 4.04 1.05
C CYS A 70 2.18 3.94 2.58
N LEU A 71 2.63 4.98 3.27
CA LEU A 71 2.63 5.05 4.73
C LEU A 71 1.20 4.98 5.28
N ILE A 72 0.28 5.78 4.73
CA ILE A 72 -1.13 5.76 5.13
C ILE A 72 -1.75 4.37 4.92
N CYS A 73 -1.45 3.71 3.80
CA CYS A 73 -1.91 2.34 3.53
C CYS A 73 -1.43 1.36 4.61
N GLN A 74 -0.15 1.40 4.96
CA GLN A 74 0.42 0.52 6.00
C GLN A 74 -0.17 0.79 7.38
N LEU A 75 -0.38 2.06 7.73
CA LEU A 75 -1.01 2.44 9.01
C LEU A 75 -2.47 2.00 9.05
N GLY A 76 -3.22 2.18 7.96
CA GLY A 76 -4.61 1.75 7.83
C GLY A 76 -4.78 0.25 8.05
N ASP A 77 -3.94 -0.55 7.39
CA ASP A 77 -3.96 -2.00 7.55
C ASP A 77 -3.57 -2.43 8.99
N LEU A 78 -2.59 -1.78 9.63
CA LEU A 78 -2.28 -2.03 11.03
C LEU A 78 -3.44 -1.63 11.96
N PHE A 79 -4.13 -0.54 11.65
CA PHE A 79 -5.28 -0.06 12.41
C PHE A 79 -6.43 -1.07 12.36
N ILE A 80 -6.82 -1.54 11.19
CA ILE A 80 -7.84 -2.58 11.03
C ILE A 80 -7.40 -3.89 11.72
N SER A 81 -6.12 -4.28 11.56
CA SER A 81 -5.57 -5.45 12.24
C SER A 81 -5.68 -5.34 13.77
N TYR A 82 -5.46 -4.15 14.33
CA TYR A 82 -5.65 -3.91 15.76
C TYR A 82 -7.09 -4.14 16.21
N PHE A 83 -8.08 -3.63 15.46
CA PHE A 83 -9.49 -3.84 15.79
C PHE A 83 -9.90 -5.30 15.68
N LYS A 84 -9.41 -6.03 14.67
CA LYS A 84 -9.64 -7.49 14.56
C LYS A 84 -9.15 -8.23 15.81
N ARG A 85 -7.95 -7.92 16.29
CA ARG A 85 -7.40 -8.55 17.51
C ARG A 85 -8.20 -8.17 18.76
N LYS A 86 -8.64 -6.92 18.88
CA LYS A 86 -9.50 -6.47 19.99
C LYS A 86 -10.85 -7.17 19.99
N ALA A 87 -11.42 -7.42 18.80
CA ALA A 87 -12.65 -8.18 18.63
C ALA A 87 -12.44 -9.71 18.74
N LYS A 88 -11.22 -10.19 18.98
CA LYS A 88 -10.85 -11.62 19.03
C LYS A 88 -11.19 -12.41 17.77
N VAL A 89 -11.22 -11.73 16.60
CA VAL A 89 -11.42 -12.35 15.29
C VAL A 89 -10.12 -12.27 14.48
N ASN A 90 -9.91 -13.25 13.61
CA ASN A 90 -8.77 -13.25 12.69
C ASN A 90 -9.12 -12.57 11.37
N ASP A 91 -10.30 -12.83 10.86
CA ASP A 91 -10.81 -12.34 9.58
C ASP A 91 -12.16 -11.64 9.78
N THR A 92 -12.49 -10.70 8.90
CA THR A 92 -13.72 -9.88 9.00
C THR A 92 -14.94 -10.55 8.39
N GLY A 93 -14.81 -11.80 7.93
CA GLY A 93 -15.90 -12.60 7.37
C GLY A 93 -15.41 -13.75 6.49
N SER A 94 -16.35 -14.50 5.93
CA SER A 94 -16.11 -15.66 5.05
C SER A 94 -16.71 -15.46 3.66
N ILE A 95 -16.85 -14.19 3.21
CA ILE A 95 -17.49 -13.87 1.92
C ILE A 95 -16.69 -14.43 0.74
N LEU A 96 -15.36 -14.47 0.86
CA LEU A 96 -14.49 -15.03 -0.16
C LEU A 96 -14.04 -16.44 0.25
N PRO A 97 -14.50 -17.51 -0.43
CA PRO A 97 -14.10 -18.87 -0.11
C PRO A 97 -12.58 -19.02 -0.14
N GLY A 98 -11.97 -19.45 0.98
CA GLY A 98 -10.53 -19.64 1.12
C GLY A 98 -9.67 -18.35 1.23
N HIS A 99 -10.29 -17.16 1.23
CA HIS A 99 -9.55 -15.88 1.22
C HIS A 99 -9.96 -14.89 2.31
N GLY A 100 -10.86 -15.26 3.21
CA GLY A 100 -11.33 -14.42 4.31
C GLY A 100 -12.40 -13.39 3.91
N GLY A 101 -12.46 -12.28 4.65
CA GLY A 101 -13.43 -11.22 4.40
C GLY A 101 -13.01 -10.25 3.29
N LEU A 102 -13.98 -9.62 2.63
CA LEU A 102 -13.73 -8.56 1.65
C LEU A 102 -12.96 -7.39 2.29
N LEU A 103 -13.30 -7.01 3.53
CA LEU A 103 -12.64 -5.93 4.25
C LEU A 103 -11.15 -6.20 4.47
N ASP A 104 -10.74 -7.47 4.62
CA ASP A 104 -9.34 -7.87 4.79
C ASP A 104 -8.47 -7.61 3.55
N ARG A 105 -9.10 -7.32 2.42
CA ARG A 105 -8.43 -7.02 1.14
C ARG A 105 -8.31 -5.54 0.83
N ILE A 106 -9.21 -4.74 1.38
CA ILE A 106 -9.29 -3.31 1.10
C ILE A 106 -8.98 -2.44 2.33
N ASP A 107 -8.55 -3.06 3.44
CA ASP A 107 -8.31 -2.40 4.71
C ASP A 107 -7.36 -1.19 4.61
N GLY A 108 -6.22 -1.33 3.92
CA GLY A 108 -5.32 -0.21 3.66
C GLY A 108 -5.89 0.80 2.66
N VAL A 109 -6.62 0.31 1.62
CA VAL A 109 -7.15 1.15 0.54
C VAL A 109 -8.22 2.11 1.04
N ILE A 110 -9.05 1.69 2.01
CA ILE A 110 -10.09 2.53 2.62
C ILE A 110 -9.51 3.83 3.18
N PHE A 111 -8.30 3.78 3.75
CA PHE A 111 -7.63 4.98 4.29
C PHE A 111 -6.92 5.79 3.21
N VAL A 112 -6.41 5.14 2.18
CA VAL A 112 -5.66 5.80 1.10
C VAL A 112 -6.59 6.64 0.22
N LEU A 113 -7.77 6.13 -0.15
CA LEU A 113 -8.68 6.82 -1.08
C LEU A 113 -9.11 8.22 -0.61
N PRO A 114 -9.58 8.42 0.64
CA PRO A 114 -9.94 9.75 1.14
C PRO A 114 -8.75 10.71 1.17
N VAL A 115 -7.57 10.20 1.59
CA VAL A 115 -6.36 11.02 1.66
C VAL A 115 -5.89 11.42 0.27
N ALA A 116 -5.89 10.50 -0.70
CA ALA A 116 -5.54 10.79 -2.08
C ALA A 116 -6.48 11.85 -2.69
N TYR A 117 -7.79 11.74 -2.43
CA TYR A 117 -8.77 12.74 -2.87
C TYR A 117 -8.52 14.12 -2.25
N LEU A 118 -8.19 14.18 -0.95
CA LEU A 118 -7.88 15.45 -0.28
C LEU A 118 -6.61 16.08 -0.84
N ILE A 119 -5.58 15.29 -1.12
CA ILE A 119 -4.34 15.76 -1.74
C ILE A 119 -4.64 16.34 -3.13
N ASP A 120 -5.37 15.60 -3.96
CA ASP A 120 -5.75 16.08 -5.30
C ASP A 120 -6.50 17.43 -5.24
N LYS A 121 -7.46 17.56 -4.32
CA LYS A 121 -8.22 18.81 -4.14
C LYS A 121 -7.39 19.98 -3.60
N LEU A 122 -6.30 19.71 -2.88
CA LEU A 122 -5.43 20.76 -2.33
C LEU A 122 -4.41 21.28 -3.35
N PHE A 123 -4.03 20.43 -4.32
CA PHE A 123 -3.01 20.76 -5.32
C PHE A 123 -3.58 21.12 -6.70
N ASN A 124 -4.88 20.92 -6.94
CA ASN A 124 -5.66 21.37 -8.10
C ASN A 124 -6.68 22.44 -7.70
#